data_7bd6e73315ef0794251886973c93f703
#
_entry.id   7bd6e73315ef0794251886973c93f703
#
_cell.length_a   1.000
_cell.length_b   1.000
_cell.length_c   1.000
_cell.angle_alpha   90.00
_cell.angle_beta   90.00
_cell.angle_gamma   90.00
#
_symmetry.space_group_name_H-M   'P 1'
#
loop_
_entity.id
_entity.type
_entity.pdbx_description
1 polymer ?
#
loop_
_entity_poly.entity_id
_entity_poly.type
_entity_poly.pdbx_seq_one_letter_code
_entity_poly.pdbx_strand_id
1 'polypeptide(L)'
;MKPMTAIRSGYLFEVSWEVCNKVGGIYTVIASKLREAMAVYGDRYILLGPDLKTNLEFEETEDPFWERIREGVAIKEIPCRFGRWKIPGEPRVILVRFGTKYNKDQLLFRIWEDYGVDSIAGGWDYVEPVMFSYACGEVIETLYNILARPREAPAVAQFHEWMCGAGLLCLKTRLPEIG
;
A
#
# COMPACT_ATOMS: atom_id res chain seq x y z
N MET A 1 -9.57 -1.85 29.53
CA MET A 1 -9.81 -2.53 28.22
C MET A 1 -10.73 -1.63 27.42
N LYS A 2 -10.22 -0.93 26.36
CA LYS A 2 -11.08 -0.16 25.46
C LYS A 2 -11.97 -1.14 24.70
N PRO A 3 -13.27 -0.86 24.56
CA PRO A 3 -14.18 -1.80 23.92
C PRO A 3 -13.78 -2.02 22.44
N MET A 4 -13.87 -3.27 21.99
CA MET A 4 -13.63 -3.72 20.60
C MET A 4 -14.38 -2.94 19.51
N THR A 5 -15.31 -2.10 19.89
CA THR A 5 -16.11 -1.23 19.00
C THR A 5 -15.27 -0.17 18.27
N ALA A 6 -14.18 0.30 18.83
CA ALA A 6 -13.33 1.34 18.22
C ALA A 6 -12.52 0.80 17.01
N ILE A 7 -12.19 -0.50 16.99
CA ILE A 7 -11.44 -1.13 15.89
C ILE A 7 -12.34 -1.31 14.65
N ARG A 8 -13.64 -1.52 14.83
CA ARG A 8 -14.58 -1.76 13.71
C ARG A 8 -14.84 -0.55 12.80
N SER A 9 -14.40 0.64 13.18
CA SER A 9 -14.58 1.86 12.37
C SER A 9 -13.32 2.31 11.63
N GLY A 10 -12.18 1.64 11.85
CA GLY A 10 -10.88 2.02 11.29
C GLY A 10 -10.63 1.47 9.88
N TYR A 11 -9.54 1.97 9.27
CA TYR A 11 -9.00 1.47 8.00
C TYR A 11 -7.75 0.64 8.25
N LEU A 12 -7.57 -0.41 7.44
CA LEU A 12 -6.32 -1.17 7.36
C LEU A 12 -5.79 -1.08 5.93
N PHE A 13 -4.62 -0.49 5.77
CA PHE A 13 -3.85 -0.47 4.53
C PHE A 13 -2.70 -1.45 4.67
N GLU A 14 -2.61 -2.43 3.78
CA GLU A 14 -1.59 -3.47 3.86
C GLU A 14 -0.78 -3.54 2.58
N VAL A 15 0.53 -3.37 2.71
CA VAL A 15 1.48 -3.30 1.60
C VAL A 15 2.32 -4.56 1.57
N SER A 16 2.36 -5.23 0.43
CA SER A 16 3.28 -6.34 0.19
C SER A 16 3.61 -6.48 -1.29
N TRP A 17 4.84 -6.86 -1.57
CA TRP A 17 5.26 -7.27 -2.92
C TRP A 17 4.47 -8.46 -3.44
N GLU A 18 3.89 -9.27 -2.54
CA GLU A 18 3.17 -10.50 -2.87
C GLU A 18 1.64 -10.33 -2.98
N VAL A 19 1.11 -9.12 -2.91
CA VAL A 19 -0.31 -8.86 -3.20
C VAL A 19 -0.59 -9.10 -4.68
N CYS A 20 -1.49 -10.03 -5.00
CA CYS A 20 -1.77 -10.52 -6.36
C CYS A 20 -0.53 -11.05 -7.11
N ASN A 21 0.54 -11.39 -6.40
CA ASN A 21 1.82 -11.80 -6.95
C ASN A 21 2.43 -12.92 -6.08
N LYS A 22 2.17 -14.17 -6.44
CA LYS A 22 2.60 -15.34 -5.65
C LYS A 22 4.07 -15.65 -5.90
N VAL A 23 4.95 -15.16 -5.03
CA VAL A 23 6.40 -15.37 -5.11
C VAL A 23 6.92 -16.18 -3.93
N GLY A 24 6.43 -15.93 -2.72
CA GLY A 24 6.93 -16.56 -1.50
C GLY A 24 5.86 -16.79 -0.43
N GLY A 25 6.28 -16.72 0.83
CA GLY A 25 5.44 -17.06 1.98
C GLY A 25 4.47 -15.98 2.43
N ILE A 26 4.74 -14.71 2.12
CA ILE A 26 3.89 -13.58 2.54
C ILE A 26 2.52 -13.64 1.86
N TYR A 27 2.46 -14.08 0.60
CA TYR A 27 1.20 -14.38 -0.07
C TYR A 27 0.31 -15.27 0.81
N THR A 28 0.86 -16.36 1.34
CA THR A 28 0.13 -17.30 2.20
C THR A 28 -0.27 -16.65 3.52
N VAL A 29 0.60 -15.85 4.12
CA VAL A 29 0.30 -15.11 5.35
C VAL A 29 -0.90 -14.18 5.16
N ILE A 30 -0.90 -13.38 4.08
CA ILE A 30 -2.02 -12.47 3.78
C ILE A 30 -3.29 -13.26 3.49
N ALA A 31 -3.23 -14.25 2.60
CA ALA A 31 -4.38 -15.04 2.21
C ALA A 31 -5.01 -15.80 3.40
N SER A 32 -4.19 -16.31 4.34
CA SER A 32 -4.69 -17.05 5.50
C SER A 32 -5.41 -16.20 6.53
N LYS A 33 -4.98 -14.94 6.72
CA LYS A 33 -5.63 -14.00 7.66
C LYS A 33 -6.79 -13.21 7.05
N LEU A 34 -6.98 -13.30 5.73
CA LEU A 34 -7.91 -12.46 5.00
C LEU A 34 -9.33 -12.51 5.55
N ARG A 35 -9.81 -13.72 5.89
CA ARG A 35 -11.14 -13.91 6.45
C ARG A 35 -11.36 -13.06 7.71
N GLU A 36 -10.39 -13.09 8.61
CA GLU A 36 -10.45 -12.36 9.88
C GLU A 36 -10.33 -10.85 9.67
N ALA A 37 -9.42 -10.43 8.79
CA ALA A 37 -9.25 -9.03 8.43
C ALA A 37 -10.54 -8.46 7.79
N MET A 38 -11.15 -9.18 6.86
CA MET A 38 -12.41 -8.79 6.23
C MET A 38 -13.58 -8.79 7.22
N ALA A 39 -13.61 -9.69 8.21
CA ALA A 39 -14.63 -9.68 9.27
C ALA A 39 -14.55 -8.42 10.14
N VAL A 40 -13.35 -7.89 10.36
CA VAL A 40 -13.11 -6.69 11.19
C VAL A 40 -13.29 -5.41 10.39
N TYR A 41 -12.66 -5.31 9.22
CA TYR A 41 -12.55 -4.07 8.45
C TYR A 41 -13.52 -3.99 7.26
N GLY A 42 -13.99 -5.13 6.73
CA GLY A 42 -14.82 -5.17 5.52
C GLY A 42 -14.14 -4.46 4.35
N ASP A 43 -14.87 -3.61 3.67
CA ASP A 43 -14.38 -2.80 2.54
C ASP A 43 -13.39 -1.68 2.93
N ARG A 44 -13.09 -1.52 4.22
CA ARG A 44 -12.03 -0.62 4.72
C ARG A 44 -10.67 -1.30 4.83
N TYR A 45 -10.59 -2.56 4.46
CA TYR A 45 -9.34 -3.29 4.25
C TYR A 45 -8.92 -3.13 2.80
N ILE A 46 -7.80 -2.46 2.58
CA ILE A 46 -7.28 -2.16 1.25
C ILE A 46 -5.83 -2.63 1.17
N LEU A 47 -5.58 -3.51 0.21
CA LEU A 47 -4.24 -4.04 -0.06
C LEU A 47 -3.56 -3.26 -1.18
N LEU A 48 -2.25 -3.09 -1.07
CA LEU A 48 -1.42 -2.47 -2.10
C LEU A 48 -0.35 -3.44 -2.56
N GLY A 49 -0.27 -3.67 -3.86
CA GLY A 49 0.73 -4.52 -4.51
C GLY A 49 1.38 -3.86 -5.71
N PRO A 50 2.48 -4.42 -6.25
CA PRO A 50 3.11 -3.91 -7.45
C PRO A 50 2.28 -4.24 -8.70
N ASP A 51 2.16 -3.28 -9.65
CA ASP A 51 1.54 -3.53 -10.97
C ASP A 51 2.53 -4.26 -11.88
N LEU A 52 2.48 -5.59 -11.85
CA LEU A 52 3.33 -6.49 -12.61
C LEU A 52 2.53 -7.22 -13.69
N LYS A 53 3.21 -7.67 -14.74
CA LYS A 53 2.56 -8.49 -15.79
C LYS A 53 2.06 -9.85 -15.28
N THR A 54 2.52 -10.27 -14.11
CA THR A 54 2.18 -11.54 -13.45
C THR A 54 0.97 -11.48 -12.53
N ASN A 55 0.27 -10.35 -12.43
CA ASN A 55 -0.91 -10.19 -11.56
C ASN A 55 -2.16 -10.89 -12.14
N LEU A 56 -2.11 -12.22 -12.29
CA LEU A 56 -3.20 -13.02 -12.88
C LEU A 56 -4.44 -13.11 -11.97
N GLU A 57 -4.27 -12.93 -10.68
CA GLU A 57 -5.35 -12.98 -9.68
C GLU A 57 -5.97 -11.61 -9.39
N PHE A 58 -5.68 -10.60 -10.20
CA PHE A 58 -6.26 -9.26 -10.07
C PHE A 58 -7.40 -9.07 -11.08
N GLU A 59 -8.53 -8.56 -10.59
CA GLU A 59 -9.66 -8.13 -11.39
C GLU A 59 -9.90 -6.64 -11.23
N GLU A 60 -9.77 -5.90 -12.34
CA GLU A 60 -10.01 -4.46 -12.35
C GLU A 60 -11.52 -4.19 -12.27
N THR A 61 -11.92 -3.19 -11.46
CA THR A 61 -13.33 -2.87 -11.24
C THR A 61 -13.60 -1.37 -11.40
N GLU A 62 -14.78 -1.06 -11.94
CA GLU A 62 -15.32 0.30 -12.07
C GLU A 62 -16.18 0.68 -10.85
N ASP A 63 -15.78 0.25 -9.64
CA ASP A 63 -16.48 0.60 -8.40
C ASP A 63 -16.38 2.13 -8.16
N PRO A 64 -17.50 2.85 -7.98
CA PRO A 64 -17.53 4.29 -7.68
C PRO A 64 -16.73 4.68 -6.43
N PHE A 65 -16.46 3.72 -5.54
CA PHE A 65 -15.57 3.92 -4.40
C PHE A 65 -14.19 4.46 -4.81
N TRP A 66 -13.71 4.08 -5.99
CA TRP A 66 -12.37 4.44 -6.46
C TRP A 66 -12.27 5.83 -7.10
N GLU A 67 -13.38 6.49 -7.48
CA GLU A 67 -13.36 7.75 -8.25
C GLU A 67 -12.46 8.81 -7.61
N ARG A 68 -12.77 9.19 -6.35
CA ARG A 68 -11.98 10.22 -5.64
C ARG A 68 -10.55 9.80 -5.36
N ILE A 69 -10.31 8.50 -5.20
CA ILE A 69 -8.96 7.95 -4.98
C ILE A 69 -8.16 8.04 -6.26
N ARG A 70 -8.74 7.69 -7.42
CA ARG A 70 -8.13 7.83 -8.75
C ARG A 70 -7.68 9.27 -9.00
N GLU A 71 -8.56 10.24 -8.73
CA GLU A 71 -8.23 11.67 -8.84
C GLU A 71 -7.06 12.06 -7.92
N GLY A 72 -7.09 11.64 -6.67
CA GLY A 72 -6.05 11.95 -5.68
C GLY A 72 -4.68 11.38 -6.04
N VAL A 73 -4.61 10.13 -6.51
CA VAL A 73 -3.33 9.53 -6.92
C VAL A 73 -2.84 10.05 -8.26
N ALA A 74 -3.75 10.47 -9.15
CA ALA A 74 -3.39 11.12 -10.41
C ALA A 74 -2.66 12.46 -10.19
N ILE A 75 -3.08 13.24 -9.19
CA ILE A 75 -2.39 14.47 -8.78
C ILE A 75 -0.94 14.19 -8.37
N LYS A 76 -0.68 13.03 -7.76
CA LYS A 76 0.67 12.59 -7.39
C LYS A 76 1.45 11.96 -8.54
N GLU A 77 0.85 11.85 -9.72
CA GLU A 77 1.44 11.21 -10.90
C GLU A 77 1.89 9.75 -10.65
N ILE A 78 1.14 9.03 -9.82
CA ILE A 78 1.37 7.60 -9.54
C ILE A 78 0.30 6.79 -10.29
N PRO A 79 0.64 6.14 -11.42
CA PRO A 79 -0.31 5.30 -12.11
C PRO A 79 -0.70 4.10 -11.25
N CYS A 80 -2.01 3.89 -11.07
CA CYS A 80 -2.55 2.79 -10.28
C CYS A 80 -3.67 2.08 -11.03
N ARG A 81 -3.83 0.78 -10.77
CA ARG A 81 -5.00 0.00 -11.16
C ARG A 81 -5.79 -0.34 -9.90
N PHE A 82 -7.11 -0.30 -10.00
CA PHE A 82 -8.03 -0.45 -8.88
C PHE A 82 -8.97 -1.62 -9.11
N GLY A 83 -9.11 -2.49 -8.13
CA GLY A 83 -9.92 -3.68 -8.30
C GLY A 83 -9.98 -4.56 -7.07
N ARG A 84 -10.07 -5.87 -7.32
CA ARG A 84 -10.16 -6.89 -6.29
C ARG A 84 -9.17 -8.04 -6.54
N TRP A 85 -8.73 -8.67 -5.47
CA TRP A 85 -7.95 -9.89 -5.52
C TRP A 85 -8.88 -11.08 -5.66
N LYS A 86 -8.70 -11.91 -6.69
CA LYS A 86 -9.53 -13.08 -7.01
C LYS A 86 -9.20 -14.29 -6.12
N ILE A 87 -9.30 -14.09 -4.83
CA ILE A 87 -9.19 -15.13 -3.80
C ILE A 87 -10.40 -15.04 -2.87
N PRO A 88 -10.69 -16.07 -2.06
CA PRO A 88 -11.84 -16.04 -1.15
C PRO A 88 -11.87 -14.80 -0.28
N GLY A 89 -12.96 -14.03 -0.33
CA GLY A 89 -13.13 -12.75 0.36
C GLY A 89 -12.98 -11.52 -0.54
N GLU A 90 -12.39 -11.66 -1.72
CA GLU A 90 -12.26 -10.64 -2.76
C GLU A 90 -11.95 -9.22 -2.24
N PRO A 91 -10.85 -9.06 -1.45
CA PRO A 91 -10.52 -7.78 -0.84
C PRO A 91 -10.20 -6.73 -1.91
N ARG A 92 -10.39 -5.47 -1.54
CA ARG A 92 -9.99 -4.33 -2.37
C ARG A 92 -8.48 -4.26 -2.53
N VAL A 93 -8.04 -4.05 -3.75
CA VAL A 93 -6.61 -3.95 -4.11
C VAL A 93 -6.35 -2.73 -4.97
N ILE A 94 -5.21 -2.10 -4.71
CA ILE A 94 -4.58 -1.11 -5.57
C ILE A 94 -3.25 -1.70 -6.06
N LEU A 95 -3.10 -1.86 -7.36
CA LEU A 95 -1.82 -2.19 -7.98
C LEU A 95 -1.10 -0.89 -8.37
N VAL A 96 0.10 -0.70 -7.83
CA VAL A 96 0.88 0.54 -7.96
C VAL A 96 1.96 0.36 -9.02
N ARG A 97 1.93 1.21 -10.06
CA ARG A 97 2.97 1.28 -11.08
C ARG A 97 4.02 2.30 -10.68
N PHE A 98 5.14 1.83 -10.20
CA PHE A 98 6.18 2.65 -9.58
C PHE A 98 7.34 3.02 -10.52
N GLY A 99 7.59 2.23 -11.58
CA GLY A 99 8.80 2.33 -12.40
C GLY A 99 8.94 3.60 -13.25
N THR A 100 7.85 4.35 -13.44
CA THR A 100 7.86 5.61 -14.21
C THR A 100 7.81 6.86 -13.33
N LYS A 101 7.56 6.71 -12.03
CA LYS A 101 7.36 7.83 -11.10
C LYS A 101 8.66 8.46 -10.64
N TYR A 102 9.67 7.64 -10.36
CA TYR A 102 10.88 8.11 -9.69
C TYR A 102 12.10 7.99 -10.59
N ASN A 103 12.96 9.01 -10.55
CA ASN A 103 14.36 8.84 -10.91
C ASN A 103 15.05 8.09 -9.75
N LYS A 104 15.70 6.96 -10.05
CA LYS A 104 16.36 6.08 -9.08
C LYS A 104 17.32 6.85 -8.18
N ASP A 105 18.26 7.58 -8.80
CA ASP A 105 19.36 8.20 -8.06
C ASP A 105 18.85 9.33 -7.15
N GLN A 106 17.87 10.10 -7.61
CA GLN A 106 17.23 11.14 -6.81
C GLN A 106 16.44 10.57 -5.64
N LEU A 107 15.75 9.45 -5.83
CA LEU A 107 14.99 8.81 -4.74
C LEU A 107 15.94 8.25 -3.68
N LEU A 108 16.97 7.51 -4.09
CA LEU A 108 17.94 6.93 -3.16
C LEU A 108 18.72 8.00 -2.41
N PHE A 109 19.12 9.09 -3.10
CA PHE A 109 19.76 10.24 -2.47
C PHE A 109 18.86 10.88 -1.42
N ARG A 110 17.57 11.08 -1.72
CA ARG A 110 16.60 11.60 -0.74
C ARG A 110 16.45 10.69 0.48
N ILE A 111 16.36 9.38 0.27
CA ILE A 111 16.26 8.41 1.37
C ILE A 111 17.52 8.47 2.25
N TRP A 112 18.69 8.64 1.65
CA TRP A 112 19.92 8.84 2.40
C TRP A 112 19.93 10.16 3.18
N GLU A 113 19.55 11.27 2.53
CA GLU A 113 19.53 12.60 3.14
C GLU A 113 18.50 12.70 4.29
N ASP A 114 17.28 12.21 4.07
CA ASP A 114 16.18 12.33 5.02
C ASP A 114 16.27 11.32 6.18
N TYR A 115 16.83 10.12 5.95
CA TYR A 115 16.77 9.01 6.90
C TYR A 115 18.13 8.40 7.26
N GLY A 116 19.21 8.83 6.63
CA GLY A 116 20.55 8.27 6.85
C GLY A 116 20.72 6.85 6.31
N VAL A 117 19.82 6.38 5.43
CA VAL A 117 19.89 5.04 4.84
C VAL A 117 20.75 5.06 3.59
N ASP A 118 21.99 4.58 3.72
CA ASP A 118 22.94 4.48 2.59
C ASP A 118 22.54 3.32 1.67
N SER A 119 21.86 3.66 0.59
CA SER A 119 21.37 2.72 -0.41
C SER A 119 21.71 3.12 -1.84
N ILE A 120 22.55 4.15 -2.02
CA ILE A 120 22.87 4.75 -3.32
C ILE A 120 23.48 3.73 -4.29
N ALA A 121 24.29 2.79 -3.78
CA ALA A 121 24.92 1.73 -4.56
C ALA A 121 24.05 0.48 -4.77
N GLY A 122 22.76 0.52 -4.36
CA GLY A 122 21.85 -0.63 -4.44
C GLY A 122 21.63 -1.13 -5.88
N GLY A 123 21.62 -2.45 -6.07
CA GLY A 123 21.23 -3.10 -7.32
C GLY A 123 19.72 -3.01 -7.58
N TRP A 124 19.26 -3.44 -8.76
CA TRP A 124 17.85 -3.38 -9.12
C TRP A 124 16.96 -4.25 -8.24
N ASP A 125 17.47 -5.34 -7.73
CA ASP A 125 16.80 -6.22 -6.76
C ASP A 125 16.43 -5.50 -5.45
N TYR A 126 17.19 -4.46 -5.10
CA TYR A 126 16.88 -3.56 -3.99
C TYR A 126 16.05 -2.34 -4.43
N VAL A 127 16.40 -1.73 -5.56
CA VAL A 127 15.83 -0.46 -6.01
C VAL A 127 14.34 -0.59 -6.36
N GLU A 128 13.94 -1.65 -7.06
CA GLU A 128 12.54 -1.84 -7.43
C GLU A 128 11.60 -1.94 -6.22
N PRO A 129 11.88 -2.76 -5.18
CA PRO A 129 11.11 -2.76 -3.95
C PRO A 129 11.06 -1.41 -3.24
N VAL A 130 12.19 -0.68 -3.21
CA VAL A 130 12.25 0.67 -2.62
C VAL A 130 11.33 1.63 -3.35
N MET A 131 11.38 1.68 -4.68
CA MET A 131 10.52 2.54 -5.50
C MET A 131 9.04 2.18 -5.32
N PHE A 132 8.71 0.89 -5.34
CA PHE A 132 7.36 0.40 -5.12
C PHE A 132 6.83 0.83 -3.76
N SER A 133 7.56 0.50 -2.70
CA SER A 133 7.08 0.77 -1.36
C SER A 133 6.99 2.26 -1.04
N TYR A 134 7.91 3.07 -1.55
CA TYR A 134 7.86 4.52 -1.41
C TYR A 134 6.59 5.09 -2.09
N ALA A 135 6.28 4.62 -3.30
CA ALA A 135 5.03 4.97 -3.99
C ALA A 135 3.80 4.55 -3.19
N CYS A 136 3.82 3.36 -2.56
CA CYS A 136 2.74 2.92 -1.68
C CYS A 136 2.55 3.86 -0.48
N GLY A 137 3.62 4.38 0.11
CA GLY A 137 3.54 5.39 1.17
C GLY A 137 2.79 6.65 0.71
N GLU A 138 3.08 7.16 -0.50
CA GLU A 138 2.37 8.30 -1.08
C GLU A 138 0.91 8.00 -1.43
N VAL A 139 0.61 6.77 -1.89
CA VAL A 139 -0.77 6.33 -2.13
C VAL A 139 -1.55 6.24 -0.83
N ILE A 140 -0.96 5.68 0.24
CA ILE A 140 -1.61 5.59 1.57
C ILE A 140 -1.87 6.98 2.14
N GLU A 141 -0.97 7.94 1.97
CA GLU A 141 -1.24 9.34 2.35
C GLU A 141 -2.51 9.87 1.67
N THR A 142 -2.69 9.58 0.38
CA THR A 142 -3.89 9.95 -0.36
C THR A 142 -5.14 9.24 0.18
N LEU A 143 -5.06 7.92 0.40
CA LEU A 143 -6.16 7.14 0.97
C LEU A 143 -6.57 7.67 2.34
N TYR A 144 -5.60 7.93 3.22
CA TYR A 144 -5.85 8.46 4.55
C TYR A 144 -6.58 9.82 4.49
N ASN A 145 -6.09 10.73 3.67
CA ASN A 145 -6.68 12.06 3.52
C ASN A 145 -8.10 12.06 2.94
N ILE A 146 -8.42 11.10 2.06
CA ILE A 146 -9.74 11.00 1.43
C ILE A 146 -10.72 10.17 2.27
N LEU A 147 -10.26 9.09 2.89
CA LEU A 147 -11.13 8.09 3.51
C LEU A 147 -11.20 8.21 5.03
N ALA A 148 -10.07 8.31 5.70
CA ALA A 148 -9.98 8.22 7.16
C ALA A 148 -10.09 9.60 7.83
N ARG A 149 -9.26 10.55 7.43
CA ARG A 149 -9.19 11.90 8.05
C ARG A 149 -10.53 12.63 8.09
N PRO A 150 -11.35 12.69 7.02
CA PRO A 150 -12.66 13.38 7.06
C PRO A 150 -13.68 12.74 7.98
N ARG A 151 -13.44 11.50 8.42
CA ARG A 151 -14.29 10.72 9.33
C ARG A 151 -13.72 10.60 10.72
N GLU A 152 -12.56 11.20 10.97
CA GLU A 152 -11.77 11.02 12.20
C GLU A 152 -11.57 9.52 12.54
N ALA A 153 -11.54 8.68 11.50
CA ALA A 153 -11.41 7.25 11.64
C ALA A 153 -9.95 6.85 11.88
N PRO A 154 -9.68 5.95 12.83
CA PRO A 154 -8.33 5.42 13.00
C PRO A 154 -7.90 4.67 11.74
N ALA A 155 -6.61 4.72 11.43
CA ALA A 155 -6.03 3.97 10.32
C ALA A 155 -4.70 3.34 10.75
N VAL A 156 -4.48 2.13 10.24
CA VAL A 156 -3.23 1.38 10.42
C VAL A 156 -2.67 1.09 9.03
N ALA A 157 -1.37 1.30 8.86
CA ALA A 157 -0.63 0.89 7.67
C ALA A 157 0.36 -0.21 8.04
N GLN A 158 0.17 -1.39 7.47
CA GLN A 158 1.04 -2.55 7.68
C GLN A 158 1.92 -2.76 6.45
N PHE A 159 3.22 -2.83 6.66
CA PHE A 159 4.21 -3.08 5.62
C PHE A 159 4.91 -4.42 5.87
N HIS A 160 5.00 -5.26 4.84
CA HIS A 160 5.63 -6.57 4.93
C HIS A 160 7.08 -6.53 4.49
N GLU A 161 7.94 -6.95 5.41
CA GLU A 161 9.37 -7.18 5.20
C GLU A 161 10.17 -5.94 4.72
N TRP A 162 11.45 -6.17 4.42
CA TRP A 162 12.36 -5.14 3.95
C TRP A 162 11.94 -4.52 2.61
N MET A 163 11.29 -5.31 1.74
CA MET A 163 10.81 -4.86 0.43
C MET A 163 9.79 -3.72 0.53
N CYS A 164 9.15 -3.55 1.69
CA CYS A 164 8.18 -2.49 1.92
C CYS A 164 8.66 -1.39 2.90
N GLY A 165 9.91 -1.46 3.37
CA GLY A 165 10.44 -0.56 4.41
C GLY A 165 10.49 0.92 4.01
N ALA A 166 10.83 1.23 2.77
CA ALA A 166 10.91 2.62 2.28
C ALA A 166 9.54 3.34 2.32
N GLY A 167 8.45 2.59 2.13
CA GLY A 167 7.08 3.12 2.26
C GLY A 167 6.74 3.52 3.67
N LEU A 168 7.21 2.76 4.66
CA LEU A 168 7.05 3.12 6.06
C LEU A 168 7.77 4.44 6.40
N LEU A 169 9.01 4.61 5.94
CA LEU A 169 9.78 5.85 6.13
C LEU A 169 9.03 7.04 5.50
N CYS A 170 8.63 6.90 4.24
CA CYS A 170 7.85 7.91 3.52
C CYS A 170 6.59 8.31 4.31
N LEU A 171 5.82 7.33 4.78
CA LEU A 171 4.54 7.56 5.43
C LEU A 171 4.71 8.23 6.79
N LYS A 172 5.67 7.79 7.62
CA LYS A 172 5.94 8.38 8.94
C LYS A 172 6.37 9.84 8.87
N THR A 173 7.04 10.26 7.81
CA THR A 173 7.38 11.66 7.60
C THR A 173 6.16 12.52 7.24
N ARG A 174 5.24 11.95 6.46
CA ARG A 174 4.06 12.65 5.92
C ARG A 174 2.84 12.60 6.83
N LEU A 175 2.67 11.49 7.53
CA LEU A 175 1.52 11.17 8.39
C LEU A 175 2.01 10.54 9.71
N PRO A 176 2.64 11.29 10.61
CA PRO A 176 3.15 10.74 11.86
C PRO A 176 2.05 10.17 12.78
N GLU A 177 0.78 10.58 12.56
CA GLU A 177 -0.39 10.13 13.32
C GLU A 177 -0.93 8.75 12.92
N ILE A 178 -0.53 8.19 11.78
CA ILE A 178 -0.98 6.85 11.36
C ILE A 178 -0.19 5.76 12.11
N GLY A 179 -0.91 4.74 12.57
CA GLY A 179 -0.37 3.58 13.27
C GLY A 179 0.26 2.53 12.35
#